data_0f25395ea1465d3b8a54b806cd88f7c5
#
_entry.id   0f25395ea1465d3b8a54b806cd88f7c5
#
_cell.length_a   1.000
_cell.length_b   1.000
_cell.length_c   1.000
_cell.angle_alpha   90.00
_cell.angle_beta   90.00
_cell.angle_gamma   90.00
#
_symmetry.space_group_name_H-M   'P 1'
#
loop_
_entity.id
_entity.type
_entity.pdbx_description
1 polymer ?
#
loop_
_entity_poly.entity_id
_entity_poly.type
_entity_poly.pdbx_seq_one_letter_code
_entity_poly.pdbx_strand_id
1 'polypeptide(L)'
;MSITSEQNEAAASAFLEQAEERFGGSGVTVSIEHHSNAVKFAFVRMTCPPQHWIALAKWMRFDAGINYCSMITGTHYPEGGDRTWGVAYHFLRQPVRDVEPFTSDVLKAESLEGMDIPLEIEVLIDLPDGREPTVPSVQSIWIGADWNEKETWDLVGIQFEGHENMHRVLNPHDSPDGFHPLQKQHQIRYHDYNEMYDDAQGFVRKPADEGRVK
;
A
#
# COMPACT_ATOMS: atom_id res chain seq x y z
N MET A 1 -18.06 13.21 -18.47
CA MET A 1 -17.17 14.34 -18.82
C MET A 1 -15.74 13.86 -18.65
N SER A 2 -14.83 14.18 -19.56
CA SER A 2 -13.40 13.95 -19.33
C SER A 2 -12.90 15.04 -18.40
N ILE A 3 -12.17 14.64 -17.36
CA ILE A 3 -11.57 15.56 -16.39
C ILE A 3 -10.36 16.20 -17.04
N THR A 4 -10.21 17.51 -16.87
CA THR A 4 -9.03 18.24 -17.34
C THR A 4 -7.90 18.17 -16.33
N SER A 5 -6.65 18.35 -16.79
CA SER A 5 -5.49 18.44 -15.91
C SER A 5 -5.61 19.58 -14.90
N GLU A 6 -6.22 20.71 -15.31
CA GLU A 6 -6.45 21.85 -14.42
C GLU A 6 -7.43 21.53 -13.28
N GLN A 7 -8.50 20.77 -13.56
CA GLN A 7 -9.44 20.34 -12.51
C GLN A 7 -8.79 19.37 -11.53
N ASN A 8 -7.96 18.46 -12.02
CA ASN A 8 -7.23 17.53 -11.17
C ASN A 8 -6.21 18.28 -10.30
N GLU A 9 -5.47 19.24 -10.86
CA GLU A 9 -4.51 20.08 -10.12
C GLU A 9 -5.20 20.91 -9.03
N ALA A 10 -6.35 21.50 -9.34
CA ALA A 10 -7.15 22.24 -8.36
C ALA A 10 -7.62 21.34 -7.21
N ALA A 11 -8.03 20.10 -7.51
CA ALA A 11 -8.43 19.13 -6.51
C ALA A 11 -7.25 18.68 -5.62
N ALA A 12 -6.07 18.49 -6.22
CA ALA A 12 -4.85 18.15 -5.47
C ALA A 12 -4.43 19.30 -4.55
N SER A 13 -4.50 20.54 -5.03
CA SER A 13 -4.18 21.75 -4.25
C SER A 13 -5.13 21.93 -3.07
N ALA A 14 -6.43 21.77 -3.30
CA ALA A 14 -7.44 21.86 -2.22
C ALA A 14 -7.25 20.75 -1.16
N PHE A 15 -6.90 19.54 -1.57
CA PHE A 15 -6.59 18.47 -0.64
C PHE A 15 -5.31 18.76 0.18
N LEU A 16 -4.27 19.29 -0.47
CA LEU A 16 -3.03 19.68 0.21
C LEU A 16 -3.29 20.73 1.28
N GLU A 17 -4.02 21.81 0.96
CA GLU A 17 -4.36 22.87 1.92
C GLU A 17 -5.11 22.30 3.13
N GLN A 18 -6.09 21.44 2.93
CA GLN A 18 -6.84 20.80 4.03
C GLN A 18 -5.96 19.88 4.88
N ALA A 19 -5.04 19.13 4.25
CA ALA A 19 -4.12 18.27 4.96
C ALA A 19 -3.11 19.08 5.80
N GLU A 20 -2.58 20.17 5.26
CA GLU A 20 -1.67 21.07 5.98
C GLU A 20 -2.37 21.78 7.16
N GLU A 21 -3.61 22.23 6.96
CA GLU A 21 -4.40 22.83 8.04
C GLU A 21 -4.63 21.85 9.19
N ARG A 22 -4.91 20.57 8.86
CA ARG A 22 -5.26 19.55 9.85
C ARG A 22 -4.07 18.93 10.54
N PHE A 23 -2.98 18.70 9.81
CA PHE A 23 -1.81 17.93 10.26
C PHE A 23 -0.52 18.74 10.28
N GLY A 24 -0.57 20.03 9.99
CA GLY A 24 0.60 20.91 10.03
C GLY A 24 1.28 20.84 11.40
N GLY A 25 2.60 20.58 11.41
CA GLY A 25 3.38 20.44 12.63
C GLY A 25 3.34 19.09 13.32
N SER A 26 2.55 18.11 12.82
CA SER A 26 2.52 16.73 13.35
C SER A 26 3.65 15.84 12.82
N GLY A 27 4.46 16.34 11.86
CA GLY A 27 5.45 15.56 11.14
C GLY A 27 4.91 14.88 9.88
N VAL A 28 3.62 15.04 9.57
CA VAL A 28 3.06 14.68 8.27
C VAL A 28 3.52 15.72 7.25
N THR A 29 4.10 15.26 6.15
CA THR A 29 4.46 16.13 5.01
C THR A 29 3.56 15.82 3.83
N VAL A 30 3.25 16.84 3.05
CA VAL A 30 2.37 16.72 1.87
C VAL A 30 3.01 17.44 0.71
N SER A 31 2.98 16.83 -0.48
CA SER A 31 3.46 17.43 -1.73
C SER A 31 2.58 17.02 -2.89
N ILE A 32 2.53 17.86 -3.91
CA ILE A 32 1.89 17.52 -5.19
C ILE A 32 2.97 17.09 -6.14
N GLU A 33 2.78 15.96 -6.77
CA GLU A 33 3.65 15.42 -7.79
C GLU A 33 2.87 15.10 -9.07
N HIS A 34 3.58 14.89 -10.17
CA HIS A 34 2.96 14.66 -11.46
C HIS A 34 3.47 13.37 -12.09
N HIS A 35 2.57 12.60 -12.67
CA HIS A 35 2.94 11.44 -13.45
C HIS A 35 3.79 11.84 -14.66
N SER A 36 4.81 11.06 -14.95
CA SER A 36 5.73 11.28 -16.10
C SER A 36 5.10 10.93 -17.47
N ASN A 37 3.82 10.53 -17.49
CA ASN A 37 3.09 10.21 -18.71
C ASN A 37 2.67 11.47 -19.50
N ALA A 38 2.12 11.29 -20.71
CA ALA A 38 1.72 12.40 -21.59
C ALA A 38 0.63 13.31 -20.99
N VAL A 39 -0.19 12.80 -20.07
CA VAL A 39 -1.32 13.55 -19.48
C VAL A 39 -0.88 14.37 -18.27
N LYS A 40 0.18 13.94 -17.57
CA LYS A 40 0.76 14.63 -16.40
C LYS A 40 -0.28 14.98 -15.31
N PHE A 41 -1.18 14.07 -15.00
CA PHE A 41 -2.07 14.26 -13.86
C PHE A 41 -1.29 14.38 -12.56
N ALA A 42 -1.74 15.29 -11.72
CA ALA A 42 -1.24 15.46 -10.38
C ALA A 42 -1.71 14.33 -9.47
N PHE A 43 -0.86 13.93 -8.54
CA PHE A 43 -1.20 13.11 -7.39
C PHE A 43 -0.60 13.71 -6.13
N VAL A 44 -1.16 13.38 -4.99
CA VAL A 44 -0.66 13.87 -3.70
C VAL A 44 0.21 12.80 -3.06
N ARG A 45 1.45 13.17 -2.74
CA ARG A 45 2.35 12.33 -1.94
C ARG A 45 2.42 12.83 -0.51
N MET A 46 2.26 11.93 0.43
CA MET A 46 2.32 12.21 1.85
C MET A 46 3.37 11.32 2.52
N THR A 47 4.11 11.87 3.48
CA THR A 47 4.89 11.04 4.41
C THR A 47 4.28 11.19 5.79
N CYS A 48 3.97 10.07 6.44
CA CYS A 48 3.26 10.07 7.71
C CYS A 48 4.02 9.26 8.77
N PRO A 49 4.34 9.84 9.93
CA PRO A 49 4.84 9.07 11.06
C PRO A 49 3.81 8.03 11.53
N PRO A 50 4.21 6.81 11.91
CA PRO A 50 3.29 5.71 12.27
C PRO A 50 2.27 6.07 13.34
N GLN A 51 2.64 6.90 14.32
CA GLN A 51 1.76 7.32 15.41
C GLN A 51 0.58 8.21 14.96
N HIS A 52 0.69 8.87 13.81
CA HIS A 52 -0.36 9.72 13.25
C HIS A 52 -1.18 9.02 12.16
N TRP A 53 -0.77 7.81 11.77
CA TRP A 53 -1.35 7.10 10.65
C TRP A 53 -2.86 6.90 10.73
N ILE A 54 -3.37 6.39 11.85
CA ILE A 54 -4.82 6.14 11.98
C ILE A 54 -5.63 7.44 11.97
N ALA A 55 -5.11 8.52 12.54
CA ALA A 55 -5.78 9.81 12.50
C ALA A 55 -5.86 10.36 11.07
N LEU A 56 -4.75 10.28 10.33
CA LEU A 56 -4.69 10.65 8.92
C LEU A 56 -5.63 9.78 8.07
N ALA A 57 -5.59 8.48 8.24
CA ALA A 57 -6.43 7.53 7.50
C ALA A 57 -7.92 7.79 7.70
N LYS A 58 -8.36 8.02 8.94
CA LYS A 58 -9.75 8.37 9.24
C LYS A 58 -10.16 9.69 8.60
N TRP A 59 -9.34 10.71 8.68
CA TRP A 59 -9.61 11.99 8.04
C TRP A 59 -9.69 11.83 6.51
N MET A 60 -8.74 11.13 5.89
CA MET A 60 -8.77 10.86 4.46
C MET A 60 -10.08 10.18 4.04
N ARG A 61 -10.52 9.19 4.82
CA ARG A 61 -11.71 8.40 4.48
C ARG A 61 -13.00 9.17 4.68
N PHE A 62 -13.17 9.82 5.83
CA PHE A 62 -14.46 10.33 6.27
C PHE A 62 -14.65 11.84 5.99
N ASP A 63 -13.57 12.60 5.99
CA ASP A 63 -13.63 14.05 5.78
C ASP A 63 -13.17 14.45 4.35
N ALA A 64 -12.11 13.81 3.84
CA ALA A 64 -11.55 14.15 2.53
C ALA A 64 -12.07 13.27 1.36
N GLY A 65 -12.97 12.30 1.64
CA GLY A 65 -13.68 11.52 0.63
C GLY A 65 -12.83 10.50 -0.13
N ILE A 66 -11.69 10.05 0.43
CA ILE A 66 -10.85 9.02 -0.16
C ILE A 66 -11.48 7.66 0.07
N ASN A 67 -12.11 7.10 -0.95
CA ASN A 67 -13.03 5.98 -0.82
C ASN A 67 -12.46 4.62 -1.25
N TYR A 68 -11.29 4.58 -1.89
CA TYR A 68 -10.74 3.35 -2.41
C TYR A 68 -9.26 3.18 -2.03
N CYS A 69 -8.92 2.04 -1.42
CA CYS A 69 -7.55 1.59 -1.20
C CYS A 69 -7.17 0.65 -2.34
N SER A 70 -6.28 1.10 -3.22
CA SER A 70 -5.91 0.34 -4.41
C SER A 70 -4.77 -0.64 -4.17
N MET A 71 -3.80 -0.26 -3.34
CA MET A 71 -2.62 -1.09 -3.09
C MET A 71 -1.95 -0.71 -1.76
N ILE A 72 -1.38 -1.71 -1.10
CA ILE A 72 -0.47 -1.54 0.04
C ILE A 72 0.77 -2.36 -0.27
N THR A 73 1.93 -1.72 -0.23
CA THR A 73 3.20 -2.37 -0.56
C THR A 73 4.21 -2.17 0.56
N GLY A 74 4.72 -3.28 1.08
CA GLY A 74 5.84 -3.25 2.04
C GLY A 74 7.18 -3.21 1.33
N THR A 75 8.13 -2.51 1.92
CA THR A 75 9.51 -2.41 1.45
C THR A 75 10.50 -2.73 2.57
N HIS A 76 11.63 -3.32 2.18
CA HIS A 76 12.72 -3.65 3.10
C HIS A 76 14.04 -3.10 2.55
N TYR A 77 14.69 -2.23 3.33
CA TYR A 77 15.96 -1.59 3.01
C TYR A 77 17.01 -1.92 4.10
N PRO A 78 17.66 -3.08 4.06
CA PRO A 78 18.56 -3.53 5.13
C PRO A 78 19.76 -2.62 5.35
N GLU A 79 20.10 -1.77 4.39
CA GLU A 79 21.21 -0.79 4.47
C GLU A 79 20.67 0.64 4.65
N GLY A 80 19.40 0.79 4.95
CA GLY A 80 18.69 2.08 4.96
C GLY A 80 18.87 2.92 6.25
N GLY A 81 19.70 2.51 7.20
CA GLY A 81 19.88 3.22 8.46
C GLY A 81 18.59 3.26 9.28
N ASP A 82 18.10 4.45 9.62
CA ASP A 82 16.87 4.64 10.41
C ASP A 82 15.59 4.25 9.67
N ARG A 83 15.68 3.99 8.36
CA ARG A 83 14.60 3.57 7.47
C ARG A 83 14.83 2.16 6.96
N THR A 84 14.69 1.17 7.81
CA THR A 84 14.88 -0.23 7.39
C THR A 84 13.64 -0.79 6.71
N TRP A 85 12.46 -0.40 7.17
CA TRP A 85 11.18 -0.84 6.63
C TRP A 85 10.33 0.34 6.19
N GLY A 86 9.48 0.11 5.22
CA GLY A 86 8.51 1.11 4.78
C GLY A 86 7.24 0.47 4.27
N VAL A 87 6.15 1.22 4.35
CA VAL A 87 4.87 0.87 3.74
C VAL A 87 4.43 2.01 2.84
N ALA A 88 4.13 1.69 1.60
CA ALA A 88 3.51 2.59 0.64
C ALA A 88 2.04 2.20 0.46
N TYR A 89 1.17 3.15 0.70
CA TYR A 89 -0.27 3.02 0.49
C TYR A 89 -0.67 3.84 -0.72
N HIS A 90 -1.45 3.25 -1.62
CA HIS A 90 -2.04 3.95 -2.74
C HIS A 90 -3.55 4.00 -2.59
N PHE A 91 -4.08 5.21 -2.57
CA PHE A 91 -5.50 5.48 -2.43
C PHE A 91 -6.03 6.27 -3.59
N LEU A 92 -7.31 6.12 -3.84
CA LEU A 92 -8.03 6.88 -4.85
C LEU A 92 -9.30 7.49 -4.26
N ARG A 93 -9.56 8.73 -4.64
CA ARG A 93 -10.90 9.28 -4.60
C ARG A 93 -11.57 8.95 -5.94
N GLN A 94 -12.53 8.04 -5.90
CA GLN A 94 -13.33 7.73 -7.08
C GLN A 94 -14.63 8.48 -7.01
N PRO A 95 -15.03 9.23 -8.08
CA PRO A 95 -16.30 9.91 -8.09
C PRO A 95 -17.42 8.87 -8.03
N VAL A 96 -18.23 8.97 -7.00
CA VAL A 96 -19.46 8.16 -6.87
C VAL A 96 -20.52 8.90 -7.69
N ARG A 97 -20.76 8.45 -8.91
CA ARG A 97 -21.92 8.88 -9.68
C ARG A 97 -23.14 8.14 -9.16
N ASP A 98 -24.31 8.81 -9.22
CA ASP A 98 -25.63 8.29 -8.84
C ASP A 98 -25.79 6.83 -9.26
N VAL A 99 -25.32 5.93 -8.45
CA VAL A 99 -25.66 4.52 -8.54
C VAL A 99 -26.90 4.40 -7.67
N GLU A 100 -28.00 3.90 -8.23
CA GLU A 100 -29.23 3.53 -7.51
C GLU A 100 -28.87 2.99 -6.12
N PRO A 101 -29.61 3.34 -5.08
CA PRO A 101 -29.15 3.25 -3.72
C PRO A 101 -28.76 1.83 -3.34
N PHE A 102 -27.49 1.55 -3.28
CA PHE A 102 -27.01 0.50 -2.39
C PHE A 102 -27.36 0.91 -0.98
N THR A 103 -28.27 0.16 -0.39
CA THR A 103 -28.87 0.40 0.91
C THR A 103 -27.91 0.17 2.08
N SER A 104 -26.63 0.39 1.95
CA SER A 104 -25.71 0.42 3.07
C SER A 104 -25.42 1.86 3.45
N ASP A 105 -25.69 2.22 4.69
CA ASP A 105 -25.43 3.54 5.28
C ASP A 105 -23.96 3.99 5.18
N VAL A 106 -23.07 3.06 4.85
CA VAL A 106 -21.63 3.31 4.62
C VAL A 106 -21.35 4.03 3.29
N LEU A 107 -22.30 4.00 2.35
CA LEU A 107 -22.13 4.58 1.00
C LEU A 107 -23.04 5.81 0.77
N LYS A 108 -23.66 6.35 1.79
CA LYS A 108 -24.14 7.73 1.75
C LYS A 108 -22.91 8.66 1.79
N ALA A 109 -22.12 8.62 0.72
CA ALA A 109 -21.36 9.79 0.36
C ALA A 109 -22.40 10.84 -0.04
N GLU A 110 -22.83 11.65 0.93
CA GLU A 110 -23.34 12.96 0.60
C GLU A 110 -22.35 13.51 -0.41
N SER A 111 -22.85 13.93 -1.56
CA SER A 111 -22.01 14.55 -2.59
C SER A 111 -21.37 15.77 -1.97
N LEU A 112 -20.18 15.59 -1.42
CA LEU A 112 -19.40 16.68 -0.89
C LEU A 112 -19.00 17.49 -2.12
N GLU A 113 -19.53 18.68 -2.20
CA GLU A 113 -19.33 19.63 -3.29
C GLU A 113 -17.81 19.75 -3.55
N GLY A 114 -17.36 19.44 -4.77
CA GLY A 114 -15.94 19.42 -5.14
C GLY A 114 -15.21 18.07 -5.01
N MET A 115 -15.82 17.02 -4.48
CA MET A 115 -15.20 15.67 -4.38
C MET A 115 -15.50 14.78 -5.59
N ASP A 116 -16.15 15.30 -6.63
CA ASP A 116 -16.45 14.56 -7.87
C ASP A 116 -15.23 14.37 -8.78
N ILE A 117 -14.08 14.97 -8.42
CA ILE A 117 -12.86 14.89 -9.21
C ILE A 117 -11.99 13.76 -8.66
N PRO A 118 -11.61 12.78 -9.51
CA PRO A 118 -10.68 11.73 -9.10
C PRO A 118 -9.38 12.32 -8.61
N LEU A 119 -8.86 11.77 -7.51
CA LEU A 119 -7.58 12.14 -6.96
C LEU A 119 -6.84 10.88 -6.51
N GLU A 120 -5.58 10.80 -6.87
CA GLU A 120 -4.67 9.76 -6.42
C GLU A 120 -3.82 10.27 -5.25
N ILE A 121 -3.68 9.43 -4.23
CA ILE A 121 -2.90 9.76 -3.04
C ILE A 121 -1.97 8.60 -2.73
N GLU A 122 -0.71 8.91 -2.57
CA GLU A 122 0.32 8.01 -2.07
C GLU A 122 0.70 8.41 -0.65
N VAL A 123 0.64 7.46 0.28
CA VAL A 123 1.10 7.68 1.65
C VAL A 123 2.27 6.76 1.95
N LEU A 124 3.39 7.35 2.34
CA LEU A 124 4.60 6.63 2.72
C LEU A 124 4.75 6.65 4.23
N ILE A 125 4.97 5.49 4.82
CA ILE A 125 5.24 5.32 6.24
C ILE A 125 6.58 4.61 6.39
N ASP A 126 7.55 5.31 6.96
CA ASP A 126 8.83 4.73 7.31
C ASP A 126 8.74 4.08 8.70
N LEU A 127 9.20 2.85 8.79
CA LEU A 127 9.22 2.10 10.04
C LEU A 127 10.69 1.90 10.48
N PRO A 128 10.97 2.04 11.79
CA PRO A 128 12.31 1.89 12.32
C PRO A 128 12.80 0.44 12.16
N ASP A 129 14.11 0.28 12.30
CA ASP A 129 14.70 -1.05 12.36
C ASP A 129 14.13 -1.88 13.52
N GLY A 130 13.86 -3.13 13.22
CA GLY A 130 13.28 -4.06 14.17
C GLY A 130 13.07 -5.44 13.56
N ARG A 131 12.92 -6.46 14.40
CA ARG A 131 12.61 -7.81 13.92
C ARG A 131 11.16 -7.96 13.48
N GLU A 132 10.27 -7.16 14.05
CA GLU A 132 8.83 -7.20 13.80
C GLU A 132 8.34 -5.77 13.53
N PRO A 133 8.63 -5.22 12.33
CA PRO A 133 8.14 -3.91 11.96
C PRO A 133 6.62 -3.88 12.00
N THR A 134 6.05 -2.92 12.71
CA THR A 134 4.62 -2.87 12.98
C THR A 134 4.04 -1.53 12.57
N VAL A 135 2.86 -1.57 11.93
CA VAL A 135 2.05 -0.40 11.56
C VAL A 135 0.59 -0.67 11.90
N PRO A 136 -0.19 0.31 12.36
CA PRO A 136 -1.62 0.11 12.58
C PRO A 136 -2.38 -0.26 11.30
N SER A 137 -3.25 -1.27 11.39
CA SER A 137 -4.12 -1.71 10.29
C SER A 137 -5.18 -0.67 9.93
N VAL A 138 -5.48 -0.56 8.65
CA VAL A 138 -6.59 0.25 8.13
C VAL A 138 -7.72 -0.59 7.51
N GLN A 139 -7.72 -1.88 7.76
CA GLN A 139 -8.77 -2.82 7.32
C GLN A 139 -10.17 -2.34 7.71
N SER A 140 -10.34 -1.83 8.92
CA SER A 140 -11.63 -1.32 9.40
C SER A 140 -12.07 -0.01 8.73
N ILE A 141 -11.17 0.68 8.03
CA ILE A 141 -11.42 1.95 7.33
C ILE A 141 -11.69 1.69 5.85
N TRP A 142 -10.91 0.82 5.23
CA TRP A 142 -11.08 0.39 3.83
C TRP A 142 -11.08 -1.13 3.73
N ILE A 143 -12.20 -1.70 3.33
CA ILE A 143 -12.33 -3.15 3.12
C ILE A 143 -11.25 -3.71 2.18
N GLY A 144 -10.87 -2.94 1.14
CA GLY A 144 -9.81 -3.34 0.21
C GLY A 144 -8.42 -3.48 0.85
N ALA A 145 -8.21 -2.93 2.04
CA ALA A 145 -6.95 -3.07 2.75
C ALA A 145 -6.75 -4.49 3.32
N ASP A 146 -7.83 -5.23 3.63
CA ASP A 146 -7.75 -6.57 4.23
C ASP A 146 -6.77 -7.49 3.49
N TRP A 147 -6.99 -7.66 2.20
CA TRP A 147 -6.15 -8.54 1.39
C TRP A 147 -4.75 -7.97 1.16
N ASN A 148 -4.64 -6.68 0.88
CA ASN A 148 -3.35 -6.01 0.64
C ASN A 148 -2.42 -6.04 1.88
N GLU A 149 -2.97 -5.91 3.09
CA GLU A 149 -2.21 -6.03 4.33
C GLU A 149 -1.73 -7.47 4.56
N LYS A 150 -2.58 -8.47 4.27
CA LYS A 150 -2.19 -9.88 4.32
C LYS A 150 -1.06 -10.20 3.34
N GLU A 151 -1.15 -9.72 2.09
CA GLU A 151 -0.09 -9.91 1.10
C GLU A 151 1.23 -9.25 1.55
N THR A 152 1.16 -8.04 2.05
CA THR A 152 2.33 -7.31 2.55
C THR A 152 2.97 -8.02 3.74
N TRP A 153 2.18 -8.49 4.69
CA TRP A 153 2.67 -9.29 5.80
C TRP A 153 3.28 -10.62 5.31
N ASP A 154 2.56 -11.33 4.46
CA ASP A 154 2.99 -12.65 4.00
C ASP A 154 4.32 -12.59 3.22
N LEU A 155 4.49 -11.58 2.36
CA LEU A 155 5.67 -11.45 1.51
C LEU A 155 6.84 -10.71 2.17
N VAL A 156 6.58 -9.71 2.99
CA VAL A 156 7.60 -8.80 3.54
C VAL A 156 7.76 -8.93 5.05
N GLY A 157 6.71 -9.34 5.78
CA GLY A 157 6.76 -9.56 7.23
C GLY A 157 6.44 -8.34 8.09
N ILE A 158 5.87 -7.28 7.50
CA ILE A 158 5.38 -6.13 8.25
C ILE A 158 4.08 -6.50 8.96
N GLN A 159 4.02 -6.29 10.27
CA GLN A 159 2.85 -6.59 11.09
C GLN A 159 1.83 -5.45 11.00
N PHE A 160 0.55 -5.77 10.82
CA PHE A 160 -0.55 -4.81 10.82
C PHE A 160 -1.34 -4.94 12.12
N GLU A 161 -1.05 -4.05 13.07
CA GLU A 161 -1.68 -4.07 14.39
C GLU A 161 -3.17 -3.80 14.30
N GLY A 162 -3.97 -4.67 14.90
CA GLY A 162 -5.44 -4.57 14.89
C GLY A 162 -6.11 -5.17 13.65
N HIS A 163 -5.36 -5.84 12.77
CA HIS A 163 -5.96 -6.62 11.70
C HIS A 163 -6.66 -7.86 12.26
N GLU A 164 -7.95 -8.05 11.93
CA GLU A 164 -8.81 -9.06 12.59
C GLU A 164 -8.46 -10.51 12.23
N ASN A 165 -7.94 -10.74 11.02
CA ASN A 165 -7.73 -12.10 10.50
C ASN A 165 -6.44 -12.20 9.66
N MET A 166 -5.27 -12.00 10.31
CA MET A 166 -3.99 -12.10 9.63
C MET A 166 -3.61 -13.58 9.39
N HIS A 167 -3.41 -13.95 8.15
CA HIS A 167 -2.94 -15.27 7.73
C HIS A 167 -2.28 -15.20 6.35
N ARG A 168 -1.50 -16.21 5.98
CA ARG A 168 -0.86 -16.32 4.67
C ARG A 168 -1.90 -16.44 3.56
N VAL A 169 -1.66 -15.74 2.46
CA VAL A 169 -2.54 -15.71 1.28
C VAL A 169 -1.84 -16.07 -0.01
N LEU A 170 -0.52 -15.88 -0.09
CA LEU A 170 0.30 -16.17 -1.27
C LEU A 170 1.28 -17.32 -1.02
N ASN A 171 1.95 -17.33 0.13
CA ASN A 171 2.82 -18.44 0.49
C ASN A 171 2.00 -19.63 1.03
N PRO A 172 2.50 -20.88 0.89
CA PRO A 172 1.90 -22.05 1.51
C PRO A 172 1.69 -21.85 3.02
N HIS A 173 0.56 -22.35 3.56
CA HIS A 173 0.24 -22.21 4.98
C HIS A 173 1.23 -22.93 5.91
N ASP A 174 1.93 -23.93 5.42
CA ASP A 174 2.97 -24.70 6.10
C ASP A 174 4.38 -24.11 5.95
N SER A 175 4.48 -22.90 5.36
CA SER A 175 5.76 -22.20 5.29
C SER A 175 6.32 -21.93 6.69
N PRO A 176 7.65 -22.02 6.87
CA PRO A 176 8.28 -21.79 8.17
C PRO A 176 7.90 -20.43 8.78
N ASP A 177 7.84 -20.37 10.12
CA ASP A 177 7.64 -19.11 10.84
C ASP A 177 8.76 -18.12 10.49
N GLY A 178 8.36 -16.85 10.25
CA GLY A 178 9.30 -15.80 9.86
C GLY A 178 9.82 -15.90 8.42
N PHE A 179 9.27 -16.81 7.60
CA PHE A 179 9.59 -16.85 6.18
C PHE A 179 8.77 -15.80 5.42
N HIS A 180 9.44 -14.78 4.89
CA HIS A 180 8.89 -13.73 4.07
C HIS A 180 9.79 -13.52 2.84
N PRO A 181 9.41 -14.02 1.66
CA PRO A 181 10.34 -14.20 0.53
C PRO A 181 10.88 -12.91 -0.07
N LEU A 182 10.22 -11.77 0.14
CA LEU A 182 10.70 -10.47 -0.37
C LEU A 182 11.64 -9.74 0.58
N GLN A 183 11.91 -10.28 1.77
CA GLN A 183 12.97 -9.77 2.62
C GLN A 183 14.33 -9.97 1.96
N LYS A 184 15.18 -8.95 1.97
CA LYS A 184 16.46 -8.95 1.23
C LYS A 184 17.49 -10.00 1.69
N GLN A 185 17.30 -10.57 2.88
CA GLN A 185 18.12 -11.69 3.35
C GLN A 185 17.81 -13.02 2.65
N HIS A 186 16.63 -13.15 2.02
CA HIS A 186 16.27 -14.33 1.26
C HIS A 186 16.86 -14.21 -0.14
N GLN A 187 17.90 -15.01 -0.41
CA GLN A 187 18.50 -15.04 -1.74
C GLN A 187 17.63 -15.85 -2.70
N ILE A 188 17.29 -15.24 -3.81
CA ILE A 188 16.66 -15.95 -4.93
C ILE A 188 17.73 -16.89 -5.53
N ARG A 189 17.45 -18.20 -5.54
CA ARG A 189 18.28 -19.13 -6.30
C ARG A 189 18.07 -18.86 -7.78
N TYR A 190 19.14 -18.49 -8.47
CA TYR A 190 19.15 -18.44 -9.92
C TYR A 190 19.24 -19.89 -10.41
N HIS A 191 18.15 -20.43 -10.97
CA HIS A 191 18.18 -21.66 -11.72
C HIS A 191 18.52 -21.38 -13.17
N ASP A 192 19.42 -22.17 -13.74
CA ASP A 192 19.68 -22.10 -15.17
C ASP A 192 18.39 -22.49 -15.93
N TYR A 193 18.18 -21.92 -17.12
CA TYR A 193 16.96 -22.19 -17.91
C TYR A 193 16.74 -23.70 -18.13
N ASN A 194 17.82 -24.46 -18.31
CA ASN A 194 17.78 -25.90 -18.47
C ASN A 194 17.33 -26.64 -17.20
N GLU A 195 17.70 -26.13 -16.02
CA GLU A 195 17.27 -26.70 -14.72
C GLU A 195 15.78 -26.48 -14.49
N MET A 196 15.26 -25.28 -14.81
CA MET A 196 13.82 -24.99 -14.73
C MET A 196 12.99 -25.85 -15.70
N TYR A 197 13.52 -26.10 -16.90
CA TYR A 197 12.84 -26.89 -17.91
C TYR A 197 12.81 -28.39 -17.53
N ASP A 198 13.91 -28.90 -16.99
CA ASP A 198 14.00 -30.30 -16.53
C ASP A 198 13.09 -30.51 -15.30
N ASP A 199 13.00 -29.56 -14.38
CA ASP A 199 12.09 -29.63 -13.21
C ASP A 199 10.62 -29.59 -13.65
N ALA A 200 10.27 -28.77 -14.64
CA ALA A 200 8.92 -28.70 -15.17
C ALA A 200 8.47 -30.00 -15.90
N GLN A 201 9.40 -30.74 -16.52
CA GLN A 201 9.09 -31.96 -17.26
C GLN A 201 9.23 -33.25 -16.44
N GLY A 202 10.09 -33.27 -15.43
CA GLY A 202 10.54 -34.51 -14.82
C GLY A 202 9.96 -34.84 -13.46
N PHE A 203 9.48 -33.90 -12.70
CA PHE A 203 9.06 -34.08 -11.29
C PHE A 203 10.10 -34.82 -10.41
N VAL A 204 11.30 -35.01 -10.91
CA VAL A 204 12.39 -35.74 -10.23
C VAL A 204 13.58 -34.80 -10.10
N ARG A 205 13.86 -34.37 -8.88
CA ARG A 205 15.12 -33.66 -8.56
C ARG A 205 16.29 -34.58 -8.94
N LYS A 206 17.16 -34.10 -9.83
CA LYS A 206 18.41 -34.81 -10.12
C LYS A 206 19.30 -34.78 -8.87
N PRO A 207 19.97 -35.90 -8.52
CA PRO A 207 20.89 -35.94 -7.37
C PRO A 207 22.05 -34.93 -7.43
N ALA A 208 22.27 -34.29 -8.58
CA ALA A 208 23.31 -33.27 -8.77
C ALA A 208 22.98 -31.92 -8.11
N ASP A 209 21.72 -31.68 -7.68
CA ASP A 209 21.31 -30.45 -7.01
C ASP A 209 21.66 -30.47 -5.52
N GLU A 210 21.99 -31.62 -4.97
CA GLU A 210 22.44 -31.76 -3.60
C GLU A 210 23.92 -31.38 -3.47
N GLY A 211 24.27 -30.11 -3.54
CA GLY A 211 25.63 -29.72 -3.15
C GLY A 211 26.33 -28.64 -3.95
N ARG A 212 25.71 -28.01 -4.90
CA ARG A 212 26.29 -26.81 -5.52
C ARG A 212 25.80 -25.52 -4.83
N VAL A 213 26.20 -25.39 -3.57
CA VAL A 213 26.34 -24.07 -2.95
C VAL A 213 27.71 -23.57 -3.40
N LYS A 214 27.74 -22.64 -4.37
CA LYS A 214 28.90 -21.79 -4.61
C LYS A 214 28.57 -20.39 -4.14
#